data_ab605892b2a26d3e23d0c5db34317844
#
_entry.id   ab605892b2a26d3e23d0c5db34317844
#
_cell.length_a   1.000
_cell.length_b   1.000
_cell.length_c   1.000
_cell.angle_alpha   90.00
_cell.angle_beta   90.00
_cell.angle_gamma   90.00
#
_symmetry.space_group_name_H-M   'P 1'
#
loop_
_entity.id
_entity.type
_entity.pdbx_description
1 polymer ?
#
loop_
_entity_poly.entity_id
_entity_poly.type
_entity_poly.pdbx_seq_one_letter_code
_entity_poly.pdbx_strand_id
1 'polypeptide(L)'
;PRFILEGIIRENDFFHATVCNPPFYASAEEAAGANARKRKNLKLGPVGRTVAGQPGELWTEGGEKLFLLRFIKESKIYGQQIGWFTSLVSQKDNLEPLQRALQKAAAREVKIIPLAAGQKRTRILAWRFQD
;
A
#
# COMPACT_ATOMS: atom_id res chain seq x y z
N PRO A 1 6.56 -9.99 0.50
CA PRO A 1 7.98 -9.71 0.69
C PRO A 1 8.28 -9.24 2.11
N ARG A 2 9.43 -9.59 2.57
CA ARG A 2 9.89 -9.21 3.91
C ARG A 2 10.22 -7.71 3.99
N PHE A 3 10.74 -7.18 2.89
CA PHE A 3 11.13 -5.77 2.78
C PHE A 3 10.42 -5.13 1.59
N ILE A 4 10.16 -3.85 1.69
CA ILE A 4 9.44 -3.07 0.68
C ILE A 4 10.42 -2.17 -0.08
N LEU A 5 11.27 -1.46 0.63
CA LEU A 5 12.22 -0.50 0.07
C LEU A 5 13.66 -1.00 0.12
N GLU A 6 13.98 -1.80 1.12
CA GLU A 6 15.34 -2.32 1.29
C GLU A 6 15.75 -3.16 0.08
N GLY A 7 16.94 -2.91 -0.44
CA GLY A 7 17.44 -3.54 -1.65
C GLY A 7 17.06 -2.83 -2.94
N ILE A 8 16.13 -1.88 -2.89
CA ILE A 8 15.73 -1.07 -4.03
C ILE A 8 16.35 0.31 -3.94
N ILE A 9 16.30 0.93 -2.77
CA ILE A 9 16.85 2.27 -2.53
C ILE A 9 18.34 2.13 -2.25
N ARG A 10 19.15 2.77 -3.07
CA ARG A 10 20.61 2.78 -2.93
C ARG A 10 21.07 4.03 -2.18
N GLU A 11 22.29 3.98 -1.65
CA GLU A 11 22.84 5.01 -0.76
C GLU A 11 22.75 6.44 -1.31
N ASN A 12 22.98 6.61 -2.61
CA ASN A 12 23.00 7.94 -3.23
C ASN A 12 21.74 8.26 -4.02
N ASP A 13 20.72 7.42 -3.93
CA ASP A 13 19.47 7.67 -4.62
C ASP A 13 18.66 8.77 -3.93
N PHE A 14 17.96 9.55 -4.74
CA PHE A 14 16.96 10.51 -4.27
C PHE A 14 15.73 10.43 -5.15
N PHE A 15 14.57 10.35 -4.53
CA PHE A 15 13.28 10.33 -5.23
C PHE A 15 12.38 11.42 -4.64
N HIS A 16 11.65 12.12 -5.50
CA HIS A 16 10.71 13.14 -5.06
C HIS A 16 9.50 12.53 -4.36
N ALA A 17 9.04 11.39 -4.85
CA ALA A 17 7.89 10.70 -4.27
C ALA A 17 7.92 9.21 -4.58
N THR A 18 7.28 8.44 -3.71
CA THR A 18 6.93 7.04 -3.99
C THR A 18 5.42 6.91 -4.10
N VAL A 19 4.96 5.99 -4.92
CA VAL A 19 3.55 5.67 -5.05
C VAL A 19 3.39 4.18 -4.78
N CYS A 20 2.45 3.86 -3.91
CA CYS A 20 2.20 2.48 -3.52
C CYS A 20 0.72 2.14 -3.61
N ASN A 21 0.45 1.00 -4.20
CA ASN A 21 -0.87 0.38 -4.16
C ASN A 21 -0.69 -0.94 -3.39
N PRO A 22 -0.99 -0.94 -2.09
CA PRO A 22 -0.66 -2.10 -1.26
C PRO A 22 -1.54 -3.31 -1.57
N PRO A 23 -1.07 -4.52 -1.25
CA PRO A 23 -1.90 -5.72 -1.38
C PRO A 23 -3.12 -5.63 -0.45
N PHE A 24 -4.29 -6.01 -0.98
CA PHE A 24 -5.54 -5.93 -0.25
C PHE A 24 -5.76 -7.12 0.66
N TYR A 25 -5.35 -8.31 0.21
CA TYR A 25 -5.76 -9.56 0.83
C TYR A 25 -4.74 -10.06 1.83
N ALA A 26 -5.22 -10.64 2.90
CA ALA A 26 -4.35 -11.14 3.97
C ALA A 26 -3.75 -12.51 3.64
N SER A 27 -4.26 -13.20 2.63
CA SER A 27 -3.76 -14.52 2.24
C SER A 27 -3.96 -14.77 0.74
N ALA A 28 -3.20 -15.71 0.21
CA ALA A 28 -3.35 -16.13 -1.19
C ALA A 28 -4.74 -16.73 -1.46
N GLU A 29 -5.31 -17.44 -0.49
CA GLU A 29 -6.62 -18.04 -0.60
C GLU A 29 -7.73 -16.98 -0.69
N GLU A 30 -7.62 -15.96 0.12
CA GLU A 30 -8.56 -14.82 0.09
C GLU A 30 -8.48 -14.10 -1.25
N ALA A 31 -7.28 -13.85 -1.78
CA ALA A 31 -7.09 -13.24 -3.08
C ALA A 31 -7.66 -14.11 -4.20
N ALA A 32 -7.44 -15.41 -4.16
CA ALA A 32 -7.97 -16.35 -5.13
C ALA A 32 -9.51 -16.38 -5.10
N GLY A 33 -10.11 -16.36 -3.92
CA GLY A 33 -11.55 -16.32 -3.77
C GLY A 33 -12.17 -15.04 -4.33
N ALA A 34 -11.56 -13.90 -4.11
CA ALA A 34 -12.01 -12.63 -4.66
C ALA A 34 -11.91 -12.60 -6.18
N ASN A 35 -10.82 -13.14 -6.74
CA ASN A 35 -10.65 -13.24 -8.19
C ASN A 35 -11.70 -14.15 -8.83
N ALA A 36 -12.01 -15.28 -8.21
CA ALA A 36 -13.04 -16.18 -8.67
C ALA A 36 -14.41 -15.49 -8.67
N ARG A 37 -14.74 -14.75 -7.62
CA ARG A 37 -15.99 -13.99 -7.55
C ARG A 37 -16.07 -12.89 -8.62
N LYS A 38 -14.99 -12.17 -8.86
CA LYS A 38 -14.92 -11.14 -9.90
C LYS A 38 -15.17 -11.75 -11.29
N ARG A 39 -14.55 -12.88 -11.58
CA ARG A 39 -14.74 -13.57 -12.84
C ARG A 39 -16.20 -13.99 -13.05
N LYS A 40 -16.83 -14.54 -12.03
CA LYS A 40 -18.23 -14.93 -12.06
C LYS A 40 -19.13 -13.73 -12.30
N ASN A 41 -18.90 -12.62 -11.58
CA ASN A 41 -19.72 -11.42 -11.68
C ASN A 41 -19.57 -10.71 -13.03
N LEU A 42 -18.41 -10.78 -13.65
CA LEU A 42 -18.14 -10.19 -14.95
C LEU A 42 -18.41 -11.14 -16.11
N LYS A 43 -18.92 -12.33 -15.82
CA LYS A 43 -19.18 -13.39 -16.80
C LYS A 43 -17.92 -13.76 -17.60
N LEU A 44 -16.77 -13.62 -16.99
CA LEU A 44 -15.53 -14.02 -17.59
C LEU A 44 -15.40 -15.53 -17.47
N GLY A 45 -15.11 -16.20 -18.58
CA GLY A 45 -14.94 -17.64 -18.59
C GLY A 45 -13.75 -18.09 -17.73
N PRO A 46 -13.62 -19.42 -17.54
CA PRO A 46 -12.54 -19.99 -16.70
C PRO A 46 -11.16 -19.90 -17.32
N VAL A 47 -10.95 -18.96 -18.20
CA VAL A 47 -9.65 -18.77 -18.83
C VAL A 47 -8.68 -18.26 -17.79
N GLY A 48 -7.57 -18.91 -17.66
CA GLY A 48 -6.59 -18.70 -16.60
C GLY A 48 -5.90 -17.36 -16.57
N ARG A 49 -6.43 -16.35 -17.20
CA ARG A 49 -5.89 -15.02 -17.07
C ARG A 49 -6.65 -14.23 -16.06
N THR A 50 -5.92 -13.89 -15.12
CA THR A 50 -6.37 -13.16 -14.00
C THR A 50 -6.18 -11.69 -14.17
N VAL A 51 -6.77 -11.02 -13.29
CA VAL A 51 -6.58 -9.65 -12.90
C VAL A 51 -5.12 -9.27 -12.92
N ALA A 52 -4.79 -8.07 -13.33
CA ALA A 52 -3.46 -7.52 -13.27
C ALA A 52 -2.87 -7.62 -11.86
N GLY A 53 -1.62 -7.98 -11.80
CA GLY A 53 -0.87 -8.14 -10.56
C GLY A 53 -0.36 -9.56 -10.38
N GLN A 54 0.87 -9.69 -9.89
CA GLN A 54 1.47 -10.97 -9.56
C GLN A 54 0.87 -11.48 -8.24
N PRO A 55 0.86 -12.81 -7.99
CA PRO A 55 0.34 -13.32 -6.73
C PRO A 55 0.91 -12.65 -5.49
N GLY A 56 2.20 -12.33 -5.49
CA GLY A 56 2.84 -11.62 -4.39
C GLY A 56 2.48 -10.14 -4.26
N GLU A 57 1.79 -9.58 -5.26
CA GLU A 57 1.30 -8.21 -5.25
C GLU A 57 -0.15 -8.11 -4.79
N LEU A 58 -0.89 -9.21 -4.84
CA LEU A 58 -2.30 -9.24 -4.50
C LEU A 58 -2.58 -9.50 -3.04
N TRP A 59 -1.65 -10.09 -2.34
CA TRP A 59 -1.83 -10.43 -0.94
C TRP A 59 -0.54 -10.30 -0.14
N THR A 60 -0.68 -10.09 1.16
CA THR A 60 0.41 -10.12 2.13
C THR A 60 -0.16 -10.52 3.47
N GLU A 61 0.66 -11.12 4.31
CA GLU A 61 0.26 -11.45 5.67
C GLU A 61 -0.21 -10.20 6.41
N GLY A 62 -1.40 -10.27 7.01
CA GLY A 62 -1.99 -9.13 7.71
C GLY A 62 -2.64 -8.09 6.81
N GLY A 63 -2.65 -8.28 5.48
CA GLY A 63 -3.30 -7.41 4.52
C GLY A 63 -2.73 -6.00 4.44
N GLU A 64 -3.55 -5.06 4.01
CA GLU A 64 -3.17 -3.66 3.80
C GLU A 64 -2.57 -3.01 5.05
N LYS A 65 -3.20 -3.19 6.21
CA LYS A 65 -2.76 -2.55 7.45
C LYS A 65 -1.34 -2.95 7.82
N LEU A 66 -1.05 -4.24 7.85
CA LEU A 66 0.28 -4.72 8.24
C LEU A 66 1.34 -4.32 7.23
N PHE A 67 1.00 -4.40 5.94
CA PHE A 67 1.89 -3.95 4.87
C PHE A 67 2.28 -2.48 5.07
N LEU A 68 1.29 -1.62 5.30
CA LEU A 68 1.53 -0.19 5.45
C LEU A 68 2.26 0.15 6.75
N LEU A 69 2.03 -0.59 7.83
CA LEU A 69 2.82 -0.42 9.05
C LEU A 69 4.30 -0.74 8.80
N ARG A 70 4.59 -1.77 8.03
CA ARG A 70 5.96 -2.10 7.61
C ARG A 70 6.54 -1.01 6.72
N PHE A 71 5.75 -0.51 5.78
CA PHE A 71 6.19 0.55 4.88
C PHE A 71 6.57 1.81 5.66
N ILE A 72 5.74 2.22 6.62
CA ILE A 72 6.03 3.37 7.45
C ILE A 72 7.35 3.17 8.21
N LYS A 73 7.55 2.00 8.78
CA LYS A 73 8.78 1.69 9.51
C LYS A 73 10.01 1.76 8.62
N GLU A 74 9.95 1.19 7.41
CA GLU A 74 11.05 1.29 6.46
C GLU A 74 11.24 2.72 5.96
N SER A 75 10.15 3.45 5.72
CA SER A 75 10.21 4.81 5.18
C SER A 75 11.00 5.76 6.08
N LYS A 76 10.95 5.55 7.39
CA LYS A 76 11.76 6.34 8.32
C LYS A 76 13.25 6.20 8.04
N ILE A 77 13.70 5.00 7.67
CA ILE A 77 15.11 4.74 7.36
C ILE A 77 15.55 5.53 6.13
N TYR A 78 14.68 5.64 5.13
CA TYR A 78 14.98 6.32 3.87
C TYR A 78 14.40 7.74 3.80
N GLY A 79 14.06 8.31 4.94
CA GLY A 79 13.37 9.59 5.03
C GLY A 79 14.11 10.77 4.41
N GLN A 80 15.44 10.71 4.32
CA GLN A 80 16.24 11.79 3.72
C GLN A 80 16.48 11.58 2.22
N GLN A 81 16.11 10.42 1.69
CA GLN A 81 16.28 10.08 0.28
C GLN A 81 14.99 10.18 -0.53
N ILE A 82 13.86 10.32 0.16
CA ILE A 82 12.54 10.35 -0.49
C ILE A 82 11.78 11.57 0.03
N GLY A 83 11.34 12.42 -0.88
CA GLY A 83 10.63 13.64 -0.54
C GLY A 83 9.25 13.38 0.06
N TRP A 84 8.45 12.54 -0.59
CA TRP A 84 7.12 12.15 -0.12
C TRP A 84 6.93 10.66 -0.28
N PHE A 85 6.43 10.01 0.74
CA PHE A 85 5.92 8.64 0.65
C PHE A 85 4.41 8.72 0.48
N THR A 86 3.86 7.97 -0.47
CA THR A 86 2.42 7.94 -0.68
C THR A 86 1.93 6.52 -0.85
N SER A 87 0.72 6.26 -0.37
CA SER A 87 0.06 4.97 -0.58
C SER A 87 -1.44 5.14 -0.63
N LEU A 88 -2.07 4.32 -1.45
CA LEU A 88 -3.51 4.16 -1.37
C LEU A 88 -3.86 3.45 -0.07
N VAL A 89 -4.96 3.85 0.55
CA VAL A 89 -5.54 3.20 1.72
C VAL A 89 -7.02 2.96 1.41
N SER A 90 -7.38 1.70 1.22
CA SER A 90 -8.75 1.34 0.84
C SER A 90 -9.69 1.26 2.03
N GLN A 91 -9.16 0.89 3.20
CA GLN A 91 -9.95 0.70 4.42
C GLN A 91 -9.82 1.90 5.34
N LYS A 92 -10.92 2.61 5.53
CA LYS A 92 -10.96 3.79 6.39
C LYS A 92 -10.46 3.47 7.81
N ASP A 93 -10.80 2.30 8.32
CA ASP A 93 -10.45 1.90 9.69
C ASP A 93 -8.95 1.72 9.89
N ASN A 94 -8.19 1.61 8.81
CA ASN A 94 -6.73 1.51 8.88
C ASN A 94 -6.06 2.87 9.11
N LEU A 95 -6.75 3.97 8.87
CA LEU A 95 -6.15 5.31 8.97
C LEU A 95 -5.65 5.63 10.37
N GLU A 96 -6.45 5.38 11.40
CA GLU A 96 -6.07 5.72 12.77
C GLU A 96 -4.80 5.01 13.22
N PRO A 97 -4.68 3.67 13.10
CA PRO A 97 -3.42 3.01 13.47
C PRO A 97 -2.24 3.44 12.62
N LEU A 98 -2.44 3.76 11.34
CA LEU A 98 -1.38 4.26 10.48
C LEU A 98 -0.92 5.66 10.90
N GLN A 99 -1.86 6.55 11.23
CA GLN A 99 -1.51 7.87 11.73
C GLN A 99 -0.74 7.80 13.04
N ARG A 100 -1.11 6.89 13.93
CA ARG A 100 -0.37 6.67 15.18
C ARG A 100 1.05 6.17 14.90
N ALA A 101 1.22 5.27 13.94
CA ALA A 101 2.54 4.79 13.55
C ALA A 101 3.41 5.91 12.98
N LEU A 102 2.82 6.80 12.17
CA LEU A 102 3.51 7.96 11.63
C LEU A 102 3.93 8.95 12.71
N GLN A 103 3.08 9.14 13.69
CA GLN A 103 3.39 10.00 14.84
C GLN A 103 4.56 9.42 15.64
N LYS A 104 4.56 8.12 15.91
CA LYS A 104 5.67 7.44 16.57
C LYS A 104 6.97 7.50 15.77
N ALA A 105 6.87 7.44 14.45
CA ALA A 105 8.03 7.56 13.57
C ALA A 105 8.55 8.99 13.44
N ALA A 106 7.84 9.95 14.02
CA ALA A 106 8.15 11.38 13.95
C ALA A 106 8.11 11.93 12.52
N ALA A 107 7.10 11.50 11.74
CA ALA A 107 6.86 12.08 10.43
C ALA A 107 6.61 13.58 10.56
N ARG A 108 7.26 14.35 9.71
CA ARG A 108 7.17 15.80 9.77
C ARG A 108 5.84 16.33 9.28
N GLU A 109 5.31 15.71 8.24
CA GLU A 109 4.02 16.10 7.68
C GLU A 109 3.27 14.87 7.22
N VAL A 110 1.96 14.85 7.46
CA VAL A 110 1.05 13.78 7.05
C VAL A 110 -0.16 14.41 6.40
N LYS A 111 -0.54 13.90 5.23
CA LYS A 111 -1.73 14.35 4.51
C LYS A 111 -2.61 13.15 4.16
N ILE A 112 -3.91 13.35 4.24
CA ILE A 112 -4.91 12.38 3.79
C ILE A 112 -5.70 13.06 2.67
N ILE A 113 -5.64 12.46 1.48
CA ILE A 113 -6.28 13.02 0.29
C ILE A 113 -7.40 12.06 -0.14
N PRO A 114 -8.66 12.46 0.03
CA PRO A 114 -9.77 11.61 -0.40
C PRO A 114 -9.81 11.48 -1.91
N LEU A 115 -10.10 10.27 -2.38
CA LEU A 115 -10.33 9.99 -3.79
C LEU A 115 -11.71 9.35 -3.93
N ALA A 116 -12.43 9.74 -4.95
CA ALA A 116 -13.70 9.14 -5.29
C ALA A 116 -13.68 8.71 -6.75
N ALA A 117 -13.94 7.43 -7.00
CA ALA A 117 -14.05 6.88 -8.34
C ALA A 117 -15.32 6.01 -8.37
N GLY A 118 -16.39 6.56 -8.95
CA GLY A 118 -17.68 5.92 -8.94
C GLY A 118 -18.21 5.78 -7.51
N GLN A 119 -18.56 4.55 -7.13
CA GLN A 119 -19.04 4.27 -5.78
C GLN A 119 -17.91 3.91 -4.82
N LYS A 120 -16.70 3.72 -5.32
CA LYS A 120 -15.55 3.43 -4.48
C LYS A 120 -15.02 4.70 -3.83
N ARG A 121 -14.83 4.61 -2.54
CA ARG A 121 -14.18 5.66 -1.76
C ARG A 121 -12.87 5.12 -1.22
N THR A 122 -11.79 5.71 -1.65
CA THR A 122 -10.46 5.41 -1.17
C THR A 122 -9.77 6.72 -0.85
N ARG A 123 -8.57 6.67 -0.36
CA ARG A 123 -7.77 7.86 -0.06
C ARG A 123 -6.32 7.57 -0.27
N ILE A 124 -5.56 8.65 -0.43
CA ILE A 124 -4.11 8.60 -0.44
C ILE A 124 -3.63 9.06 0.93
N LEU A 125 -2.78 8.28 1.56
CA LEU A 125 -2.03 8.68 2.74
C LEU A 125 -0.64 9.09 2.26
N ALA A 126 -0.25 10.33 2.57
CA ALA A 126 1.06 10.87 2.18
C ALA A 126 1.80 11.36 3.42
N TRP A 127 3.10 11.09 3.47
CA TRP A 127 3.92 11.54 4.60
C TRP A 127 5.35 11.82 4.17
N ARG A 128 6.03 12.63 4.94
CA ARG A 128 7.44 12.95 4.72
C ARG A 128 8.18 13.16 6.04
N PHE A 129 9.49 12.99 5.97
CA PHE A 129 10.39 13.19 7.11
C PHE A 129 11.31 14.39 6.92
N GLN A 130 11.50 14.84 5.70
CA GLN A 130 12.33 16.00 5.38
C GLN A 130 11.65 17.31 5.77
N ASP A 131 12.46 18.31 6.04
CA ASP A 131 11.98 19.67 6.29
C ASP A 131 11.48 20.33 5.01
#